data_8a57f36dc6e993bed73ac70656ee35a5
#
_entry.id   8a57f36dc6e993bed73ac70656ee35a5
#
_cell.length_a   1.000
_cell.length_b   1.000
_cell.length_c   1.000
_cell.angle_alpha   90.00
_cell.angle_beta   90.00
_cell.angle_gamma   90.00
#
_symmetry.space_group_name_H-M   'P 1'
#
loop_
_entity.id
_entity.type
_entity.pdbx_description
1 polymer ?
#
loop_
_entity_poly.entity_id
_entity_poly.type
_entity_poly.pdbx_seq_one_letter_code
_entity_poly.pdbx_strand_id
1 'polypeptide(L)'
;MASPLSADLKEQITNIIEQNAPKSKLIRVGIGTNNFSSYFWQDVTIYATDDYEIFDGEIPIGVFTTDDIINIKRINKNFILINENGDEIINTQNPITFSSKFGFIGIKGLKRGGVNAVYRGEIEIVPCVKENQFHIVNEIEVEQYLKGVVPNEMPVRFGLEALKAQSVAARNYVLSPRIKLNPNYDVVDSVASQVYFGANTEKELSNQAVKETQGIVALYGWDLILAQYSSTAGGWSESFENTFSDVKTKAFPSESKPYLIAKPDYDEFEALDTEEKVAEFYKSKPKSFDENSPYFRWEREWSGQDIQDAVQANIAAQSTTGFITPAVEKGETIGIIKALNVKKRGLSGKIMELEIETDNQKYLVQKELVIRRLLTNKGKALPSANVVFEQEYNEDGQLIYVKAYGGGYGHGVGLSQYGAGYMGTELKMPFDKILKHYYSNIVLATEPIILSSQEDQQTTTQTFYTKTGKAILVVDNKYKTKSINANINNIDKIIEFDKSDRYNQIDLSSDLKCGENTIKFYYPEKDGGIRMYIELVGEDDRSNDKN
;
A
#
# COMPACT_ATOMS: atom_id res chain seq x y z
N MET A 1 -16.63 -31.93 -5.30
CA MET A 1 -15.24 -31.95 -4.79
C MET A 1 -14.37 -32.48 -5.94
N ALA A 2 -13.41 -31.68 -6.41
CA ALA A 2 -12.45 -32.17 -7.40
C ALA A 2 -11.54 -33.20 -6.71
N SER A 3 -11.26 -34.33 -7.35
CA SER A 3 -10.31 -35.31 -6.84
C SER A 3 -8.91 -34.68 -6.74
N PRO A 4 -8.13 -34.99 -5.69
CA PRO A 4 -6.78 -34.47 -5.58
C PRO A 4 -5.93 -34.92 -6.80
N LEU A 5 -5.06 -34.04 -7.27
CA LEU A 5 -4.11 -34.35 -8.35
C LEU A 5 -3.22 -35.51 -7.96
N SER A 6 -2.91 -36.40 -8.91
CA SER A 6 -1.95 -37.49 -8.67
C SER A 6 -0.53 -36.94 -8.40
N ALA A 7 0.28 -37.66 -7.63
CA ALA A 7 1.65 -37.25 -7.32
C ALA A 7 2.48 -36.95 -8.59
N ASP A 8 2.38 -37.82 -9.59
CA ASP A 8 3.08 -37.69 -10.88
C ASP A 8 2.64 -36.44 -11.66
N LEU A 9 1.34 -36.12 -11.64
CA LEU A 9 0.83 -34.90 -12.28
C LEU A 9 1.26 -33.65 -11.50
N LYS A 10 1.28 -33.68 -10.17
CA LYS A 10 1.82 -32.62 -9.32
C LYS A 10 3.30 -32.35 -9.64
N GLU A 11 4.12 -33.41 -9.76
CA GLU A 11 5.55 -33.29 -10.10
C GLU A 11 5.77 -32.71 -11.51
N GLN A 12 5.02 -33.15 -12.51
CA GLN A 12 5.11 -32.64 -13.88
C GLN A 12 4.71 -31.14 -13.93
N ILE A 13 3.64 -30.74 -13.24
CA ILE A 13 3.22 -29.34 -13.14
C ILE A 13 4.29 -28.50 -12.44
N THR A 14 4.88 -29.01 -11.36
CA THR A 14 5.97 -28.35 -10.63
C THR A 14 7.18 -28.09 -11.53
N ASN A 15 7.65 -29.11 -12.24
CA ASN A 15 8.79 -28.99 -13.15
C ASN A 15 8.54 -27.98 -14.28
N ILE A 16 7.31 -27.90 -14.79
CA ILE A 16 6.91 -26.91 -15.80
C ILE A 16 6.89 -25.48 -15.20
N ILE A 17 6.37 -25.33 -13.98
CA ILE A 17 6.31 -24.04 -13.29
C ILE A 17 7.72 -23.56 -12.95
N GLU A 18 8.57 -24.40 -12.36
CA GLU A 18 9.94 -24.04 -11.95
C GLU A 18 10.84 -23.69 -13.15
N GLN A 19 10.68 -24.35 -14.29
CA GLN A 19 11.45 -24.06 -15.50
C GLN A 19 11.04 -22.78 -16.23
N ASN A 20 9.80 -22.33 -16.06
CA ASN A 20 9.22 -21.21 -16.82
C ASN A 20 8.89 -19.98 -15.96
N ALA A 21 9.02 -20.05 -14.63
CA ALA A 21 8.70 -18.91 -13.78
C ALA A 21 9.80 -17.84 -13.85
N PRO A 22 9.50 -16.62 -14.30
CA PRO A 22 10.38 -15.48 -14.04
C PRO A 22 10.53 -15.35 -12.53
N LYS A 23 11.73 -15.08 -12.02
CA LYS A 23 11.92 -14.77 -10.59
C LYS A 23 11.11 -13.52 -10.27
N SER A 24 9.91 -13.70 -9.75
CA SER A 24 9.07 -12.59 -9.31
C SER A 24 9.65 -12.01 -8.01
N LYS A 25 9.41 -10.72 -7.80
CA LYS A 25 9.90 -10.01 -6.62
C LYS A 25 9.14 -10.49 -5.40
N LEU A 26 9.88 -10.96 -4.40
CA LEU A 26 9.33 -11.39 -3.11
C LEU A 26 9.14 -10.18 -2.18
N ILE A 27 8.12 -10.26 -1.36
CA ILE A 27 7.82 -9.31 -0.28
C ILE A 27 7.65 -10.08 1.03
N ARG A 28 8.13 -9.50 2.11
CA ARG A 28 8.04 -10.05 3.46
C ARG A 28 7.00 -9.29 4.25
N VAL A 29 5.93 -9.95 4.65
CA VAL A 29 4.78 -9.35 5.36
C VAL A 29 4.78 -9.83 6.81
N GLY A 30 4.94 -8.91 7.76
CA GLY A 30 4.78 -9.20 9.18
C GLY A 30 3.31 -9.45 9.52
N ILE A 31 2.99 -10.62 10.08
CA ILE A 31 1.63 -11.02 10.45
C ILE A 31 1.36 -10.66 11.90
N GLY A 32 0.39 -9.78 12.12
CA GLY A 32 -0.03 -9.36 13.44
C GLY A 32 -0.93 -10.38 14.15
N THR A 33 -1.00 -10.29 15.48
CA THR A 33 -1.98 -11.01 16.30
C THR A 33 -3.41 -10.58 15.95
N ASN A 34 -4.41 -11.21 16.54
CA ASN A 34 -5.80 -10.76 16.40
C ASN A 34 -5.91 -9.27 16.77
N ASN A 35 -6.72 -8.51 15.98
CA ASN A 35 -6.89 -7.06 16.11
C ASN A 35 -5.61 -6.23 15.91
N PHE A 36 -4.53 -6.81 15.36
CA PHE A 36 -3.25 -6.14 15.07
C PHE A 36 -2.62 -5.45 16.30
N SER A 37 -2.91 -5.96 17.50
CA SER A 37 -2.41 -5.38 18.75
C SER A 37 -0.92 -5.59 18.97
N SER A 38 -0.34 -6.62 18.35
CA SER A 38 1.09 -6.96 18.42
C SER A 38 1.54 -7.70 17.17
N TYR A 39 2.82 -7.54 16.82
CA TYR A 39 3.55 -8.37 15.84
C TYR A 39 4.52 -9.33 16.53
N PHE A 40 4.48 -9.38 17.86
CA PHE A 40 5.23 -10.32 18.69
C PHE A 40 4.29 -11.45 19.11
N TRP A 41 4.67 -12.69 18.80
CA TRP A 41 3.95 -13.90 19.13
C TRP A 41 4.68 -14.68 20.22
N GLN A 42 3.97 -15.39 21.08
CA GLN A 42 4.55 -16.28 22.12
C GLN A 42 4.46 -17.73 21.72
N ASP A 43 3.35 -18.09 21.10
CA ASP A 43 3.06 -19.39 20.55
C ASP A 43 2.23 -19.26 19.28
N VAL A 44 2.25 -20.28 18.45
CA VAL A 44 1.43 -20.37 17.23
C VAL A 44 1.19 -21.83 16.88
N THR A 45 0.02 -22.09 16.31
CA THR A 45 -0.33 -23.40 15.74
C THR A 45 -0.49 -23.25 14.24
N ILE A 46 0.31 -23.98 13.48
CA ILE A 46 0.32 -23.99 12.01
C ILE A 46 -0.36 -25.25 11.49
N TYR A 47 -1.10 -25.09 10.41
CA TYR A 47 -1.67 -26.18 9.61
C TYR A 47 -1.58 -25.82 8.12
N ALA A 48 -1.78 -26.80 7.24
CA ALA A 48 -1.81 -26.54 5.81
C ALA A 48 -3.08 -27.12 5.15
N THR A 49 -3.38 -26.68 3.94
CA THR A 49 -4.54 -27.14 3.15
C THR A 49 -4.17 -28.20 2.10
N ASP A 50 -2.89 -28.51 1.94
CA ASP A 50 -2.30 -29.59 1.14
C ASP A 50 -0.99 -30.01 1.82
N ASP A 51 -0.28 -31.02 1.30
CA ASP A 51 1.02 -31.42 1.79
C ASP A 51 1.99 -30.24 1.84
N TYR A 52 2.84 -30.22 2.86
CA TYR A 52 3.76 -29.11 3.10
C TYR A 52 5.10 -29.60 3.65
N GLU A 53 6.11 -28.78 3.45
CA GLU A 53 7.47 -29.01 3.95
C GLU A 53 7.78 -28.07 5.10
N ILE A 54 8.61 -28.54 6.04
CA ILE A 54 9.15 -27.71 7.12
C ILE A 54 10.67 -27.69 6.97
N PHE A 55 11.24 -26.47 7.13
CA PHE A 55 12.68 -26.25 7.08
C PHE A 55 13.19 -25.66 8.39
N ASP A 56 14.35 -26.13 8.84
CA ASP A 56 15.17 -25.57 9.92
C ASP A 56 16.29 -24.72 9.29
N GLY A 57 16.10 -23.42 9.18
CA GLY A 57 16.89 -22.59 8.29
C GLY A 57 16.74 -23.05 6.84
N GLU A 58 17.82 -23.54 6.22
CA GLU A 58 17.80 -24.07 4.85
C GLU A 58 17.69 -25.61 4.81
N ILE A 59 17.63 -26.27 5.96
CA ILE A 59 17.66 -27.75 6.06
C ILE A 59 16.22 -28.28 6.08
N PRO A 60 15.79 -29.10 5.12
CA PRO A 60 14.48 -29.73 5.16
C PRO A 60 14.39 -30.74 6.31
N ILE A 61 13.34 -30.61 7.13
CA ILE A 61 13.03 -31.55 8.22
C ILE A 61 12.24 -32.73 7.69
N GLY A 62 11.29 -32.49 6.80
CA GLY A 62 10.44 -33.52 6.21
C GLY A 62 9.20 -32.94 5.52
N VAL A 63 8.44 -33.86 4.92
CA VAL A 63 7.14 -33.59 4.31
C VAL A 63 6.05 -34.00 5.29
N PHE A 64 5.08 -33.15 5.46
CA PHE A 64 3.94 -33.28 6.37
C PHE A 64 2.64 -33.22 5.57
N THR A 65 1.59 -33.81 6.10
CA THR A 65 0.27 -33.87 5.46
C THR A 65 -0.69 -32.85 6.08
N THR A 66 -1.88 -32.74 5.52
CA THR A 66 -2.95 -31.88 6.07
C THR A 66 -3.40 -32.28 7.48
N ASP A 67 -3.13 -33.53 7.89
CA ASP A 67 -3.48 -34.01 9.24
C ASP A 67 -2.43 -33.64 10.28
N ASP A 68 -1.24 -33.20 9.84
CA ASP A 68 -0.16 -32.81 10.75
C ASP A 68 -0.34 -31.33 11.14
N ILE A 69 -0.66 -31.09 12.41
CA ILE A 69 -0.78 -29.75 12.98
C ILE A 69 0.39 -29.51 13.93
N ILE A 70 1.12 -28.41 13.69
CA ILE A 70 2.37 -28.13 14.39
C ILE A 70 2.18 -26.96 15.36
N ASN A 71 2.48 -27.21 16.64
CA ASN A 71 2.53 -26.19 17.67
C ASN A 71 3.97 -25.69 17.84
N ILE A 72 4.15 -24.39 17.89
CA ILE A 72 5.45 -23.74 17.99
C ILE A 72 5.47 -22.81 19.18
N LYS A 73 6.52 -22.92 20.00
CA LYS A 73 6.83 -22.01 21.10
C LYS A 73 8.29 -21.60 21.02
N ARG A 74 8.61 -20.45 21.59
CA ARG A 74 10.00 -20.03 21.74
C ARG A 74 10.34 -19.89 23.23
N ILE A 75 11.31 -20.68 23.69
CA ILE A 75 11.75 -20.73 25.09
C ILE A 75 13.28 -20.59 25.11
N ASN A 76 13.79 -19.63 25.84
CA ASN A 76 15.23 -19.37 25.97
C ASN A 76 15.94 -19.31 24.60
N LYS A 77 15.36 -18.55 23.67
CA LYS A 77 15.80 -18.37 22.26
C LYS A 77 15.57 -19.57 21.34
N ASN A 78 15.25 -20.75 21.86
CA ASN A 78 15.00 -21.93 21.04
C ASN A 78 13.53 -22.00 20.60
N PHE A 79 13.32 -22.32 19.34
CA PHE A 79 12.03 -22.75 18.79
C PHE A 79 11.85 -24.23 19.11
N ILE A 80 10.72 -24.57 19.68
CA ILE A 80 10.32 -25.94 20.00
C ILE A 80 9.07 -26.25 19.18
N LEU A 81 9.17 -27.16 18.23
CA LEU A 81 8.07 -27.63 17.41
C LEU A 81 7.55 -28.94 17.97
N ILE A 82 6.24 -29.03 18.15
CA ILE A 82 5.56 -30.15 18.79
C ILE A 82 4.39 -30.58 17.90
N ASN A 83 4.23 -31.86 17.65
CA ASN A 83 3.07 -32.41 16.95
C ASN A 83 1.81 -32.41 17.86
N GLU A 84 0.66 -32.84 17.34
CA GLU A 84 -0.59 -32.92 18.13
C GLU A 84 -0.54 -33.93 19.28
N ASN A 85 0.34 -34.93 19.22
CA ASN A 85 0.53 -35.95 20.26
C ASN A 85 1.42 -35.45 21.41
N GLY A 86 2.04 -34.27 21.25
CA GLY A 86 2.96 -33.71 22.22
C GLY A 86 4.43 -34.12 22.02
N ASP A 87 4.74 -34.82 20.92
CA ASP A 87 6.11 -35.23 20.61
C ASP A 87 6.89 -34.06 20.02
N GLU A 88 8.11 -33.84 20.50
CA GLU A 88 9.02 -32.83 19.99
C GLU A 88 9.57 -33.27 18.62
N ILE A 89 9.32 -32.42 17.59
CA ILE A 89 9.81 -32.64 16.23
C ILE A 89 11.24 -32.09 16.12
N ILE A 90 11.43 -30.84 16.61
CA ILE A 90 12.73 -30.16 16.56
C ILE A 90 12.84 -29.12 17.68
N ASN A 91 14.08 -28.86 18.08
CA ASN A 91 14.47 -27.83 19.05
C ASN A 91 15.69 -27.09 18.50
N THR A 92 15.51 -25.85 18.03
CA THR A 92 16.52 -25.12 17.26
C THR A 92 16.46 -23.61 17.53
N GLN A 93 17.54 -22.90 17.18
CA GLN A 93 17.58 -21.43 17.19
C GLN A 93 17.40 -20.81 15.80
N ASN A 94 17.42 -21.63 14.76
CA ASN A 94 17.24 -21.18 13.39
C ASN A 94 15.78 -20.74 13.13
N PRO A 95 15.54 -19.86 12.14
CA PRO A 95 14.19 -19.62 11.63
C PRO A 95 13.55 -20.91 11.11
N ILE A 96 12.24 -21.05 11.28
CA ILE A 96 11.48 -22.18 10.76
C ILE A 96 10.59 -21.73 9.63
N THR A 97 10.66 -22.42 8.49
CA THR A 97 9.86 -22.10 7.30
C THR A 97 8.87 -23.24 7.02
N PHE A 98 7.63 -22.84 6.74
CA PHE A 98 6.53 -23.70 6.29
C PHE A 98 6.21 -23.36 4.84
N SER A 99 6.30 -24.33 3.94
CA SER A 99 6.09 -24.16 2.50
C SER A 99 5.15 -25.23 1.96
N SER A 100 4.14 -24.85 1.16
CA SER A 100 3.26 -25.79 0.45
C SER A 100 3.18 -25.40 -1.02
N LYS A 101 3.52 -26.35 -1.90
CA LYS A 101 3.54 -26.10 -3.36
C LYS A 101 2.15 -25.91 -3.97
N PHE A 102 1.14 -26.58 -3.43
CA PHE A 102 -0.20 -26.63 -4.02
C PHE A 102 -1.30 -26.13 -3.08
N GLY A 103 -0.96 -25.90 -1.81
CA GLY A 103 -1.88 -25.45 -0.78
C GLY A 103 -1.57 -24.08 -0.21
N PHE A 104 -2.14 -23.84 0.95
CA PHE A 104 -1.94 -22.64 1.74
C PHE A 104 -1.48 -23.02 3.14
N ILE A 105 -0.69 -22.18 3.76
CA ILE A 105 -0.31 -22.34 5.17
C ILE A 105 -1.27 -21.51 6.02
N GLY A 106 -1.90 -22.14 7.01
CA GLY A 106 -2.88 -21.54 7.89
C GLY A 106 -2.35 -21.34 9.31
N ILE A 107 -2.86 -20.28 9.97
CA ILE A 107 -2.57 -20.00 11.37
C ILE A 107 -3.85 -20.24 12.17
N LYS A 108 -3.84 -21.30 13.01
CA LYS A 108 -5.03 -21.72 13.78
C LYS A 108 -5.43 -20.63 14.76
N GLY A 109 -6.72 -20.27 14.76
CA GLY A 109 -7.26 -19.24 15.65
C GLY A 109 -7.06 -17.79 15.19
N LEU A 110 -6.25 -17.55 14.15
CA LEU A 110 -6.13 -16.23 13.54
C LEU A 110 -7.26 -16.00 12.54
N LYS A 111 -7.96 -14.88 12.69
CA LYS A 111 -9.00 -14.46 11.74
C LYS A 111 -8.63 -13.16 11.04
N ARG A 112 -8.90 -13.10 9.72
CA ARG A 112 -8.78 -11.90 8.90
C ARG A 112 -10.06 -11.76 8.08
N GLY A 113 -10.64 -10.55 8.07
CA GLY A 113 -11.92 -10.33 7.41
C GLY A 113 -13.07 -11.22 7.90
N GLY A 114 -13.01 -11.74 9.15
CA GLY A 114 -13.99 -12.64 9.74
C GLY A 114 -13.82 -14.12 9.40
N VAL A 115 -12.88 -14.50 8.52
CA VAL A 115 -12.58 -15.88 8.13
C VAL A 115 -11.22 -16.34 8.68
N ASN A 116 -10.98 -17.67 8.71
CA ASN A 116 -9.68 -18.19 9.12
C ASN A 116 -8.60 -17.74 8.14
N ALA A 117 -7.47 -17.27 8.68
CA ALA A 117 -6.37 -16.78 7.86
C ALA A 117 -5.56 -17.94 7.28
N VAL A 118 -5.43 -17.96 5.96
CA VAL A 118 -4.50 -18.83 5.22
C VAL A 118 -3.73 -18.01 4.20
N TYR A 119 -2.51 -18.39 3.90
CA TYR A 119 -1.56 -17.61 3.15
C TYR A 119 -0.95 -18.40 1.99
N ARG A 120 -0.75 -17.74 0.87
CA ARG A 120 0.10 -18.21 -0.24
C ARG A 120 1.56 -17.97 0.12
N GLY A 121 2.46 -18.59 -0.64
CA GLY A 121 3.90 -18.46 -0.37
C GLY A 121 4.29 -19.19 0.91
N GLU A 122 5.29 -18.69 1.59
CA GLU A 122 5.87 -19.30 2.76
C GLU A 122 5.50 -18.57 4.04
N ILE A 123 5.35 -19.32 5.13
CA ILE A 123 5.23 -18.75 6.48
C ILE A 123 6.51 -19.06 7.24
N GLU A 124 7.19 -18.00 7.65
CA GLU A 124 8.40 -18.07 8.44
C GLU A 124 8.15 -17.67 9.89
N ILE A 125 8.69 -18.42 10.81
CA ILE A 125 8.76 -18.14 12.23
C ILE A 125 10.17 -17.66 12.51
N VAL A 126 10.35 -16.35 12.72
CA VAL A 126 11.67 -15.74 12.80
C VAL A 126 11.96 -15.17 14.19
N PRO A 127 13.21 -15.26 14.68
CA PRO A 127 13.58 -14.71 15.98
C PRO A 127 13.38 -13.19 16.02
N CYS A 128 13.01 -12.67 17.18
CA CYS A 128 12.91 -11.26 17.44
C CYS A 128 13.76 -10.85 18.66
N VAL A 129 13.81 -9.55 18.97
CA VAL A 129 14.60 -9.01 20.10
C VAL A 129 14.18 -9.54 21.46
N LYS A 130 12.97 -10.08 21.60
CA LYS A 130 12.47 -10.67 22.84
C LYS A 130 12.74 -12.18 22.87
N GLU A 131 13.43 -12.67 23.88
CA GLU A 131 13.94 -14.05 23.94
C GLU A 131 12.88 -15.16 23.85
N ASN A 132 11.66 -14.89 24.35
CA ASN A 132 10.55 -15.87 24.40
C ASN A 132 9.42 -15.48 23.46
N GLN A 133 9.70 -14.63 22.47
CA GLN A 133 8.74 -14.23 21.43
C GLN A 133 9.40 -14.30 20.07
N PHE A 134 8.57 -14.26 19.02
CA PHE A 134 9.00 -14.31 17.62
C PHE A 134 8.10 -13.45 16.74
N HIS A 135 8.51 -13.24 15.50
CA HIS A 135 7.66 -12.72 14.45
C HIS A 135 7.18 -13.85 13.55
N ILE A 136 5.98 -13.71 13.03
CA ILE A 136 5.47 -14.49 11.90
C ILE A 136 5.58 -13.63 10.67
N VAL A 137 6.21 -14.13 9.63
CA VAL A 137 6.43 -13.44 8.35
C VAL A 137 5.86 -14.31 7.24
N ASN A 138 5.06 -13.73 6.36
CA ASN A 138 4.68 -14.36 5.12
C ASN A 138 5.60 -13.84 4.01
N GLU A 139 6.44 -14.71 3.46
CA GLU A 139 7.23 -14.43 2.27
C GLU A 139 6.44 -14.83 1.04
N ILE A 140 6.22 -13.90 0.12
CA ILE A 140 5.27 -14.09 -0.97
C ILE A 140 5.63 -13.23 -2.19
N GLU A 141 5.34 -13.73 -3.38
CA GLU A 141 5.44 -12.94 -4.61
C GLU A 141 4.47 -11.76 -4.62
N VAL A 142 4.93 -10.60 -5.14
CA VAL A 142 4.12 -9.37 -5.15
C VAL A 142 2.75 -9.56 -5.80
N GLU A 143 2.66 -10.26 -6.94
CA GLU A 143 1.38 -10.48 -7.61
C GLU A 143 0.43 -11.38 -6.81
N GLN A 144 0.96 -12.34 -6.05
CA GLN A 144 0.16 -13.16 -5.14
C GLN A 144 -0.27 -12.39 -3.89
N TYR A 145 0.62 -11.54 -3.35
CA TYR A 145 0.32 -10.64 -2.25
C TYR A 145 -0.84 -9.70 -2.57
N LEU A 146 -0.85 -9.11 -3.78
CA LEU A 146 -1.90 -8.19 -4.22
C LEU A 146 -3.29 -8.82 -4.25
N LYS A 147 -3.41 -10.13 -4.49
CA LYS A 147 -4.70 -10.85 -4.44
C LYS A 147 -5.32 -10.81 -3.04
N GLY A 148 -4.49 -10.82 -2.00
CA GLY A 148 -4.92 -10.68 -0.60
C GLY A 148 -5.04 -9.23 -0.12
N VAL A 149 -4.55 -8.24 -0.88
CA VAL A 149 -4.63 -6.80 -0.56
C VAL A 149 -5.81 -6.14 -1.25
N VAL A 150 -5.91 -6.25 -2.58
CA VAL A 150 -6.85 -5.46 -3.38
C VAL A 150 -8.30 -5.58 -2.90
N PRO A 151 -8.87 -6.78 -2.64
CA PRO A 151 -10.26 -6.91 -2.20
C PRO A 151 -10.50 -6.43 -0.76
N ASN A 152 -9.44 -6.26 0.03
CA ASN A 152 -9.51 -5.79 1.42
C ASN A 152 -9.27 -4.28 1.55
N GLU A 153 -8.63 -3.67 0.56
CA GLU A 153 -8.48 -2.22 0.45
C GLU A 153 -9.66 -1.57 -0.29
N MET A 154 -10.13 -2.20 -1.38
CA MET A 154 -11.19 -1.65 -2.22
C MET A 154 -12.34 -2.65 -2.41
N PRO A 155 -13.59 -2.26 -2.09
CA PRO A 155 -14.75 -3.12 -2.33
C PRO A 155 -14.90 -3.51 -3.81
N VAL A 156 -15.10 -4.81 -4.09
CA VAL A 156 -15.25 -5.32 -5.47
C VAL A 156 -16.41 -4.70 -6.26
N ARG A 157 -17.43 -4.15 -5.56
CA ARG A 157 -18.55 -3.43 -6.20
C ARG A 157 -18.11 -2.13 -6.92
N PHE A 158 -16.88 -1.65 -6.67
CA PHE A 158 -16.32 -0.48 -7.38
C PHE A 158 -15.91 -0.78 -8.83
N GLY A 159 -16.03 -2.04 -9.24
CA GLY A 159 -15.85 -2.46 -10.64
C GLY A 159 -14.39 -2.71 -11.02
N LEU A 160 -14.23 -3.36 -12.19
CA LEU A 160 -12.94 -3.87 -12.64
C LEU A 160 -11.88 -2.76 -12.83
N GLU A 161 -12.25 -1.63 -13.43
CA GLU A 161 -11.29 -0.57 -13.74
C GLU A 161 -10.77 0.14 -12.47
N ALA A 162 -11.64 0.35 -11.46
CA ALA A 162 -11.21 0.85 -10.15
C ALA A 162 -10.29 -0.14 -9.43
N LEU A 163 -10.61 -1.44 -9.47
CA LEU A 163 -9.77 -2.50 -8.90
C LEU A 163 -8.43 -2.61 -9.61
N LYS A 164 -8.37 -2.39 -10.93
CA LYS A 164 -7.11 -2.28 -11.69
C LYS A 164 -6.27 -1.08 -11.23
N ALA A 165 -6.89 0.09 -11.09
CA ALA A 165 -6.20 1.28 -10.56
C ALA A 165 -5.67 1.03 -9.14
N GLN A 166 -6.46 0.39 -8.27
CA GLN A 166 -6.03 -0.01 -6.93
C GLN A 166 -4.88 -1.03 -6.98
N SER A 167 -4.90 -1.97 -7.92
CA SER A 167 -3.84 -2.97 -8.07
C SER A 167 -2.50 -2.32 -8.42
N VAL A 168 -2.49 -1.37 -9.36
CA VAL A 168 -1.29 -0.61 -9.72
C VAL A 168 -0.82 0.25 -8.54
N ALA A 169 -1.73 0.96 -7.88
CA ALA A 169 -1.39 1.79 -6.71
C ALA A 169 -0.80 0.94 -5.57
N ALA A 170 -1.40 -0.21 -5.26
CA ALA A 170 -0.92 -1.13 -4.23
C ALA A 170 0.44 -1.75 -4.59
N ARG A 171 0.67 -2.09 -5.87
CA ARG A 171 1.95 -2.56 -6.38
C ARG A 171 3.03 -1.51 -6.22
N ASN A 172 2.76 -0.28 -6.64
CA ASN A 172 3.66 0.85 -6.42
C ASN A 172 3.98 1.05 -4.95
N TYR A 173 2.96 1.01 -4.09
CA TYR A 173 3.14 1.19 -2.65
C TYR A 173 4.11 0.17 -2.06
N VAL A 174 3.99 -1.12 -2.41
CA VAL A 174 4.84 -2.17 -1.85
C VAL A 174 6.24 -2.21 -2.48
N LEU A 175 6.38 -1.83 -3.76
CA LEU A 175 7.65 -1.80 -4.48
C LEU A 175 8.47 -0.53 -4.29
N SER A 176 7.82 0.59 -3.93
CA SER A 176 8.51 1.88 -3.73
C SER A 176 9.57 1.78 -2.62
N PRO A 177 10.76 2.38 -2.82
CA PRO A 177 11.77 2.45 -1.79
C PRO A 177 11.23 3.10 -0.52
N ARG A 178 11.35 2.42 0.60
CA ARG A 178 10.91 2.89 1.91
C ARG A 178 11.82 2.37 3.01
N ILE A 179 11.72 2.96 4.19
CA ILE A 179 12.36 2.41 5.37
C ILE A 179 11.56 1.18 5.79
N LYS A 180 12.22 0.03 5.90
CA LYS A 180 11.62 -1.19 6.44
C LYS A 180 11.11 -0.93 7.85
N LEU A 181 9.91 -1.42 8.16
CA LEU A 181 9.32 -1.29 9.50
C LEU A 181 10.06 -2.14 10.54
N ASN A 182 10.68 -3.24 10.09
CA ASN A 182 11.42 -4.17 10.91
C ASN A 182 12.50 -4.88 10.06
N PRO A 183 13.64 -5.28 10.62
CA PRO A 183 14.64 -6.06 9.87
C PRO A 183 14.09 -7.36 9.26
N ASN A 184 13.07 -7.98 9.89
CA ASN A 184 12.51 -9.26 9.47
C ASN A 184 11.43 -9.14 8.39
N TYR A 185 10.80 -7.97 8.21
CA TYR A 185 9.73 -7.80 7.22
C TYR A 185 9.70 -6.37 6.63
N ASP A 186 9.15 -6.25 5.44
CA ASP A 186 9.08 -4.99 4.68
C ASP A 186 7.82 -4.19 5.03
N VAL A 187 6.70 -4.87 5.21
CA VAL A 187 5.37 -4.32 5.46
C VAL A 187 4.64 -5.14 6.53
N VAL A 188 3.51 -4.64 7.00
CA VAL A 188 2.62 -5.36 7.93
C VAL A 188 1.23 -5.53 7.32
N ASP A 189 0.47 -6.50 7.83
CA ASP A 189 -0.83 -6.92 7.32
C ASP A 189 -2.02 -6.03 7.74
N SER A 190 -1.76 -4.82 8.23
CA SER A 190 -2.77 -3.88 8.71
C SER A 190 -2.74 -2.53 7.98
N VAL A 191 -3.68 -1.64 8.32
CA VAL A 191 -3.75 -0.26 7.83
C VAL A 191 -2.50 0.59 8.09
N ALA A 192 -1.53 0.10 8.87
CA ALA A 192 -0.23 0.74 9.04
C ALA A 192 0.65 0.61 7.79
N SER A 193 0.39 -0.39 6.95
CA SER A 193 0.96 -0.56 5.61
C SER A 193 -0.15 -0.72 4.58
N GLN A 194 -0.64 -1.95 4.35
CA GLN A 194 -1.77 -2.29 3.49
C GLN A 194 -2.57 -3.42 4.14
N VAL A 195 -3.90 -3.38 4.01
CA VAL A 195 -4.77 -4.40 4.57
C VAL A 195 -4.58 -5.71 3.79
N TYR A 196 -3.81 -6.62 4.36
CA TYR A 196 -3.51 -7.94 3.79
C TYR A 196 -4.12 -9.04 4.63
N PHE A 197 -5.13 -9.72 4.10
CA PHE A 197 -5.89 -10.72 4.86
C PHE A 197 -5.68 -12.16 4.38
N GLY A 198 -4.69 -12.40 3.50
CA GLY A 198 -4.38 -13.73 2.98
C GLY A 198 -5.38 -14.22 1.92
N ALA A 199 -5.29 -15.52 1.60
CA ALA A 199 -5.95 -16.09 0.44
C ALA A 199 -7.48 -16.28 0.61
N ASN A 200 -7.98 -16.53 1.83
CA ASN A 200 -9.41 -16.75 2.04
C ASN A 200 -10.30 -15.50 1.80
N THR A 201 -9.69 -14.33 1.66
CA THR A 201 -10.42 -13.08 1.35
C THR A 201 -10.36 -12.69 -0.11
N GLU A 202 -9.63 -13.43 -0.94
CA GLU A 202 -9.54 -13.20 -2.37
C GLU A 202 -10.92 -13.20 -3.05
N LYS A 203 -11.06 -12.40 -4.10
CA LYS A 203 -12.27 -12.32 -4.92
C LYS A 203 -11.91 -12.46 -6.39
N GLU A 204 -12.73 -13.14 -7.16
CA GLU A 204 -12.48 -13.40 -8.58
C GLU A 204 -12.24 -12.09 -9.37
N LEU A 205 -13.10 -11.08 -9.20
CA LEU A 205 -12.96 -9.80 -9.89
C LEU A 205 -11.68 -9.04 -9.50
N SER A 206 -11.26 -9.08 -8.23
CA SER A 206 -10.00 -8.45 -7.81
C SER A 206 -8.79 -9.25 -8.31
N ASN A 207 -8.87 -10.58 -8.35
CA ASN A 207 -7.82 -11.42 -8.93
C ASN A 207 -7.66 -11.16 -10.44
N GLN A 208 -8.79 -10.95 -11.16
CA GLN A 208 -8.79 -10.51 -12.55
C GLN A 208 -8.10 -9.16 -12.70
N ALA A 209 -8.41 -8.18 -11.84
CA ALA A 209 -7.79 -6.85 -11.88
C ALA A 209 -6.27 -6.92 -11.66
N VAL A 210 -5.80 -7.71 -10.70
CA VAL A 210 -4.36 -7.94 -10.46
C VAL A 210 -3.72 -8.56 -11.70
N LYS A 211 -4.34 -9.60 -12.28
CA LYS A 211 -3.84 -10.29 -13.48
C LYS A 211 -3.76 -9.35 -14.69
N GLU A 212 -4.82 -8.57 -14.95
CA GLU A 212 -4.89 -7.66 -16.10
C GLU A 212 -4.04 -6.38 -15.94
N THR A 213 -3.38 -6.22 -14.79
CA THR A 213 -2.38 -5.17 -14.53
C THR A 213 -1.04 -5.72 -14.09
N GLN A 214 -0.80 -7.02 -14.31
CA GLN A 214 0.43 -7.70 -13.88
C GLN A 214 1.66 -6.95 -14.39
N GLY A 215 2.65 -6.73 -13.50
CA GLY A 215 3.91 -6.08 -13.79
C GLY A 215 3.83 -4.57 -14.10
N ILE A 216 2.62 -3.97 -14.10
CA ILE A 216 2.43 -2.54 -14.40
C ILE A 216 2.56 -1.70 -13.14
N VAL A 217 3.39 -0.68 -13.22
CA VAL A 217 3.64 0.33 -12.19
C VAL A 217 3.43 1.74 -12.75
N ALA A 218 3.29 2.71 -11.87
CA ALA A 218 3.28 4.12 -12.20
C ALA A 218 4.65 4.73 -11.90
N LEU A 219 5.22 5.44 -12.88
CA LEU A 219 6.51 6.10 -12.77
C LEU A 219 6.34 7.62 -12.87
N TYR A 220 7.20 8.35 -12.16
CA TYR A 220 7.47 9.76 -12.40
C TYR A 220 8.94 9.88 -12.84
N GLY A 221 9.16 10.24 -14.09
CA GLY A 221 10.48 10.05 -14.71
C GLY A 221 10.89 8.59 -14.73
N TRP A 222 11.99 8.26 -14.06
CA TRP A 222 12.54 6.91 -13.99
C TRP A 222 12.25 6.20 -12.66
N ASP A 223 11.52 6.82 -11.75
CA ASP A 223 11.35 6.31 -10.39
C ASP A 223 9.90 5.93 -10.12
N LEU A 224 9.74 4.85 -9.35
CA LEU A 224 8.43 4.43 -8.84
C LEU A 224 7.82 5.56 -8.01
N ILE A 225 6.57 5.93 -8.29
CA ILE A 225 5.85 6.84 -7.41
C ILE A 225 5.49 6.15 -6.08
N LEU A 226 5.45 6.92 -5.01
CA LEU A 226 4.83 6.52 -3.76
C LEU A 226 3.31 6.71 -3.89
N ALA A 227 2.62 5.70 -4.42
CA ALA A 227 1.20 5.77 -4.71
C ALA A 227 0.36 5.70 -3.42
N GLN A 228 0.08 6.86 -2.82
CA GLN A 228 -0.81 6.98 -1.67
C GLN A 228 -2.27 6.85 -2.10
N TYR A 229 -3.11 6.22 -1.29
CA TYR A 229 -4.55 6.13 -1.50
C TYR A 229 -5.31 6.13 -0.18
N SER A 230 -6.56 6.57 -0.21
CA SER A 230 -7.44 6.60 0.96
C SER A 230 -8.88 6.32 0.56
N SER A 231 -9.73 6.06 1.53
CA SER A 231 -11.14 5.70 1.27
C SER A 231 -11.86 6.75 0.46
N THR A 232 -11.84 8.01 0.92
CA THR A 232 -12.47 9.14 0.22
C THR A 232 -11.77 10.45 0.57
N ALA A 233 -11.55 11.29 -0.42
CA ALA A 233 -10.91 12.59 -0.26
C ALA A 233 -11.87 13.68 0.25
N GLY A 234 -13.19 13.48 0.07
CA GLY A 234 -14.21 14.45 0.41
C GLY A 234 -14.39 15.56 -0.62
N GLY A 235 -14.06 15.26 -1.89
CA GLY A 235 -14.17 16.14 -3.04
C GLY A 235 -12.88 16.84 -3.47
N TRP A 236 -11.83 16.83 -2.61
CA TRP A 236 -10.50 17.36 -2.91
C TRP A 236 -9.42 16.43 -2.38
N SER A 237 -8.52 15.98 -3.25
CA SER A 237 -7.27 15.37 -2.78
C SER A 237 -6.32 16.44 -2.22
N GLU A 238 -5.37 16.05 -1.36
CA GLU A 238 -4.41 16.96 -0.74
C GLU A 238 -3.00 16.69 -1.25
N SER A 239 -2.15 17.71 -1.22
CA SER A 239 -0.72 17.59 -1.50
C SER A 239 -0.01 16.77 -0.41
N PHE A 240 0.99 15.99 -0.82
CA PHE A 240 1.74 15.09 0.06
C PHE A 240 2.33 15.82 1.27
N GLU A 241 3.04 16.92 1.03
CA GLU A 241 3.74 17.70 2.04
C GLU A 241 2.81 18.29 3.11
N ASN A 242 1.56 18.59 2.77
CA ASN A 242 0.57 19.13 3.70
C ASN A 242 0.01 18.08 4.67
N THR A 243 0.32 16.82 4.43
CA THR A 243 -0.25 15.67 5.17
C THR A 243 0.82 14.87 5.89
N PHE A 244 1.96 14.63 5.23
CA PHE A 244 3.03 13.80 5.76
C PHE A 244 4.24 14.62 6.23
N SER A 245 4.95 14.09 7.22
CA SER A 245 6.25 14.58 7.67
C SER A 245 7.36 13.74 7.07
N ASP A 246 8.55 14.29 6.97
CA ASP A 246 9.75 13.51 6.69
C ASP A 246 9.97 12.44 7.78
N VAL A 247 10.25 11.22 7.37
CA VAL A 247 10.36 10.07 8.29
C VAL A 247 11.63 10.17 9.15
N LYS A 248 12.72 10.68 8.58
CA LYS A 248 14.04 10.74 9.24
C LYS A 248 14.18 11.99 10.11
N THR A 249 13.89 13.16 9.53
CA THR A 249 14.09 14.46 10.18
C THR A 249 12.89 14.92 11.00
N LYS A 250 11.71 14.28 10.82
CA LYS A 250 10.43 14.72 11.39
C LYS A 250 9.97 16.10 10.91
N ALA A 251 10.62 16.68 9.91
CA ALA A 251 10.18 17.96 9.34
C ALA A 251 8.75 17.90 8.82
N PHE A 252 7.95 18.92 9.16
CA PHE A 252 6.58 19.13 8.67
C PHE A 252 6.39 20.62 8.32
N PRO A 253 5.89 20.93 7.13
CA PRO A 253 5.58 20.03 6.00
C PRO A 253 6.79 19.25 5.52
N SER A 254 6.58 18.08 4.92
CA SER A 254 7.65 17.31 4.28
C SER A 254 8.05 17.92 2.93
N GLU A 255 9.03 17.32 2.25
CA GLU A 255 9.34 17.63 0.87
C GLU A 255 8.16 17.27 -0.06
N SER A 256 7.84 18.17 -1.01
CA SER A 256 6.75 17.97 -1.96
C SER A 256 7.04 16.82 -2.94
N LYS A 257 5.97 16.20 -3.42
CA LYS A 257 6.04 15.19 -4.48
C LYS A 257 5.25 15.66 -5.69
N PRO A 258 5.89 15.94 -6.83
CA PRO A 258 5.24 16.54 -8.00
C PRO A 258 4.06 15.73 -8.57
N TYR A 259 3.98 14.46 -8.24
CA TYR A 259 2.91 13.57 -8.65
C TYR A 259 1.78 13.40 -7.61
N LEU A 260 1.93 13.96 -6.39
CA LEU A 260 0.93 13.94 -5.31
C LEU A 260 0.57 15.36 -4.90
N ILE A 261 -0.08 16.06 -5.81
CA ILE A 261 -0.54 17.44 -5.62
C ILE A 261 -2.04 17.47 -5.35
N ALA A 262 -2.48 18.49 -4.63
CA ALA A 262 -3.90 18.72 -4.37
C ALA A 262 -4.67 18.97 -5.67
N LYS A 263 -5.80 18.28 -5.82
CA LYS A 263 -6.69 18.41 -6.96
C LYS A 263 -8.15 18.28 -6.54
N PRO A 264 -9.07 19.03 -7.18
CA PRO A 264 -10.49 18.76 -7.03
C PRO A 264 -10.85 17.45 -7.72
N ASP A 265 -11.80 16.72 -7.15
CA ASP A 265 -12.41 15.56 -7.83
C ASP A 265 -13.38 16.00 -8.94
N TYR A 266 -13.75 17.28 -8.98
CA TYR A 266 -14.68 17.83 -9.96
C TYR A 266 -14.18 19.20 -10.43
N ASP A 267 -14.04 19.40 -11.74
CA ASP A 267 -13.38 20.58 -12.35
C ASP A 267 -14.08 21.91 -12.03
N GLU A 268 -15.36 21.89 -11.63
CA GLU A 268 -16.14 23.07 -11.29
C GLU A 268 -15.89 23.59 -9.86
N PHE A 269 -15.06 22.90 -9.05
CA PHE A 269 -14.79 23.35 -7.69
C PHE A 269 -13.87 24.56 -7.66
N GLU A 270 -14.30 25.63 -6.98
CA GLU A 270 -13.47 26.76 -6.69
C GLU A 270 -12.38 26.44 -5.66
N ALA A 271 -11.25 27.13 -5.74
CA ALA A 271 -10.16 26.99 -4.77
C ALA A 271 -10.64 27.30 -3.34
N LEU A 272 -10.28 26.43 -2.38
CA LEU A 272 -10.62 26.57 -0.96
C LEU A 272 -9.57 27.45 -0.25
N ASP A 273 -9.45 28.71 -0.68
CA ASP A 273 -8.39 29.66 -0.30
C ASP A 273 -8.76 30.57 0.88
N THR A 274 -10.03 30.55 1.33
CA THR A 274 -10.50 31.26 2.52
C THR A 274 -11.27 30.37 3.48
N GLU A 275 -11.34 30.75 4.78
CA GLU A 275 -12.11 29.98 5.77
C GLU A 275 -13.60 29.94 5.44
N GLU A 276 -14.15 30.98 4.83
CA GLU A 276 -15.55 31.05 4.40
C GLU A 276 -15.83 30.01 3.30
N LYS A 277 -14.96 29.91 2.27
CA LYS A 277 -15.09 28.92 1.20
C LYS A 277 -14.92 27.50 1.72
N VAL A 278 -13.96 27.27 2.62
CA VAL A 278 -13.79 25.97 3.28
C VAL A 278 -15.04 25.60 4.09
N ALA A 279 -15.60 26.55 4.84
CA ALA A 279 -16.82 26.34 5.62
C ALA A 279 -18.03 26.05 4.72
N GLU A 280 -18.23 26.83 3.67
CA GLU A 280 -19.30 26.60 2.69
C GLU A 280 -19.17 25.22 2.04
N PHE A 281 -17.97 24.84 1.61
CA PHE A 281 -17.71 23.56 0.97
C PHE A 281 -18.01 22.37 1.87
N TYR A 282 -17.55 22.39 3.13
CA TYR A 282 -17.76 21.24 4.05
C TYR A 282 -19.13 21.22 4.71
N LYS A 283 -19.86 22.34 4.75
CA LYS A 283 -21.28 22.39 5.18
C LYS A 283 -22.26 22.04 4.05
N SER A 284 -21.83 22.16 2.80
CA SER A 284 -22.62 21.76 1.62
C SER A 284 -22.33 20.32 1.20
N LYS A 285 -23.11 19.82 0.25
CA LYS A 285 -22.88 18.51 -0.38
C LYS A 285 -22.83 18.69 -1.90
N PRO A 286 -21.74 19.27 -2.45
CA PRO A 286 -21.60 19.46 -3.89
C PRO A 286 -21.44 18.10 -4.59
N LYS A 287 -21.72 18.08 -5.90
CA LYS A 287 -21.48 16.92 -6.74
C LYS A 287 -19.99 16.61 -6.79
N SER A 288 -19.60 15.35 -6.60
CA SER A 288 -18.22 14.90 -6.61
C SER A 288 -18.15 13.44 -7.01
N PHE A 289 -17.01 12.97 -7.51
CA PHE A 289 -16.82 11.56 -7.84
C PHE A 289 -16.89 10.66 -6.60
N ASP A 290 -16.60 11.17 -5.42
CA ASP A 290 -16.68 10.40 -4.17
C ASP A 290 -17.91 10.72 -3.30
N GLU A 291 -18.93 11.42 -3.85
CA GLU A 291 -20.13 11.85 -3.13
C GLU A 291 -20.97 10.71 -2.55
N ASN A 292 -20.83 9.49 -3.10
CA ASN A 292 -21.50 8.28 -2.65
C ASN A 292 -20.82 7.65 -1.42
N SER A 293 -19.69 8.20 -0.96
CA SER A 293 -19.07 7.75 0.28
C SER A 293 -19.89 8.17 1.50
N PRO A 294 -20.11 7.28 2.49
CA PRO A 294 -20.75 7.66 3.75
C PRO A 294 -19.94 8.68 4.55
N TYR A 295 -18.68 8.88 4.18
CA TYR A 295 -17.78 9.88 4.76
C TYR A 295 -17.51 11.06 3.82
N PHE A 296 -18.22 11.18 2.71
CA PHE A 296 -18.10 12.36 1.85
C PHE A 296 -18.36 13.65 2.64
N ARG A 297 -19.39 13.60 3.51
CA ARG A 297 -19.66 14.58 4.55
C ARG A 297 -19.95 13.88 5.86
N TRP A 298 -19.46 14.47 6.94
CA TRP A 298 -19.68 13.98 8.30
C TRP A 298 -19.76 15.12 9.30
N GLU A 299 -20.49 14.92 10.39
CA GLU A 299 -20.59 15.86 11.50
C GLU A 299 -20.18 15.20 12.80
N ARG A 300 -19.60 15.97 13.72
CA ARG A 300 -19.30 15.58 15.10
C ARG A 300 -19.61 16.74 16.04
N GLU A 301 -20.03 16.39 17.25
CA GLU A 301 -20.44 17.36 18.26
C GLU A 301 -19.80 16.98 19.59
N TRP A 302 -19.41 18.00 20.34
CA TRP A 302 -18.90 17.88 21.71
C TRP A 302 -19.52 18.97 22.57
N SER A 303 -19.86 18.64 23.82
CA SER A 303 -19.96 19.67 24.86
C SER A 303 -18.56 20.23 25.17
N GLY A 304 -18.50 21.37 25.84
CA GLY A 304 -17.23 21.93 26.30
C GLY A 304 -16.43 20.93 27.16
N GLN A 305 -17.13 20.14 27.99
CA GLN A 305 -16.50 19.09 28.79
C GLN A 305 -16.02 17.92 27.95
N ASP A 306 -16.77 17.44 26.95
CA ASP A 306 -16.36 16.31 26.10
C ASP A 306 -15.10 16.64 25.29
N ILE A 307 -14.97 17.87 24.76
CA ILE A 307 -13.76 18.26 24.04
C ILE A 307 -12.56 18.42 24.98
N GLN A 308 -12.78 18.96 26.20
CA GLN A 308 -11.78 19.03 27.25
C GLN A 308 -11.23 17.64 27.58
N ASP A 309 -12.12 16.68 27.84
CA ASP A 309 -11.78 15.30 28.21
C ASP A 309 -11.05 14.59 27.06
N ALA A 310 -11.52 14.76 25.82
CA ALA A 310 -10.90 14.17 24.65
C ALA A 310 -9.45 14.66 24.46
N VAL A 311 -9.22 15.96 24.52
CA VAL A 311 -7.87 16.54 24.38
C VAL A 311 -6.98 16.12 25.56
N GLN A 312 -7.44 16.26 26.80
CA GLN A 312 -6.69 15.90 27.99
C GLN A 312 -6.26 14.42 27.99
N ALA A 313 -7.15 13.51 27.55
CA ALA A 313 -6.85 12.08 27.50
C ALA A 313 -5.79 11.71 26.46
N ASN A 314 -5.71 12.47 25.37
CA ASN A 314 -4.88 12.09 24.20
C ASN A 314 -3.60 12.89 24.07
N ILE A 315 -3.53 14.13 24.62
CA ILE A 315 -2.45 15.08 24.29
C ILE A 315 -1.05 14.56 24.67
N ALA A 316 -0.91 13.94 25.85
CA ALA A 316 0.37 13.40 26.26
C ALA A 316 0.89 12.29 25.33
N ALA A 317 0.00 11.37 24.91
CA ALA A 317 0.35 10.34 23.94
C ALA A 317 0.67 10.92 22.55
N GLN A 318 -0.06 11.94 22.10
CA GLN A 318 0.22 12.60 20.83
C GLN A 318 1.47 13.49 20.89
N SER A 319 1.85 14.05 22.04
CA SER A 319 3.09 14.80 22.24
C SER A 319 4.34 13.96 21.97
N THR A 320 4.30 12.64 22.21
CA THR A 320 5.43 11.75 21.89
C THR A 320 5.76 11.68 20.40
N THR A 321 4.85 12.14 19.54
CA THR A 321 5.07 12.20 18.08
C THR A 321 6.00 13.35 17.66
N GLY A 322 6.17 14.37 18.54
CA GLY A 322 6.95 15.58 18.27
C GLY A 322 6.21 16.67 17.49
N PHE A 323 4.89 16.55 17.33
CA PHE A 323 4.05 17.50 16.56
C PHE A 323 3.09 18.33 17.44
N ILE A 324 3.34 18.38 18.74
CA ILE A 324 2.65 19.26 19.69
C ILE A 324 3.67 20.12 20.43
N THR A 325 3.48 21.44 20.41
CA THR A 325 4.37 22.39 21.06
C THR A 325 3.55 23.40 21.89
N PRO A 326 3.86 23.56 23.20
CA PRO A 326 4.80 22.74 23.98
C PRO A 326 4.31 21.28 24.13
N ALA A 327 5.23 20.35 24.33
CA ALA A 327 4.88 18.96 24.61
C ALA A 327 4.24 18.84 26.01
N VAL A 328 3.35 17.87 26.17
CA VAL A 328 2.67 17.58 27.43
C VAL A 328 3.08 16.18 27.91
N GLU A 329 3.49 16.07 29.17
CA GLU A 329 3.87 14.80 29.77
C GLU A 329 2.67 14.04 30.32
N LYS A 330 2.85 12.73 30.55
CA LYS A 330 1.79 11.90 31.11
C LYS A 330 1.42 12.35 32.52
N GLY A 331 0.13 12.68 32.72
CA GLY A 331 -0.41 13.14 34.00
C GLY A 331 -0.40 14.66 34.17
N GLU A 332 0.14 15.40 33.22
CA GLU A 332 0.08 16.86 33.20
C GLU A 332 -1.30 17.34 32.72
N THR A 333 -1.80 18.43 33.34
CA THR A 333 -3.07 19.07 32.97
C THR A 333 -2.84 20.25 32.05
N ILE A 334 -3.67 20.37 31.01
CA ILE A 334 -3.53 21.40 29.98
C ILE A 334 -4.20 22.74 30.33
N GLY A 335 -4.96 22.80 31.43
CA GLY A 335 -5.86 23.91 31.71
C GLY A 335 -7.20 23.77 31.00
N ILE A 336 -8.05 24.80 31.10
CA ILE A 336 -9.39 24.83 30.52
C ILE A 336 -9.33 25.31 29.07
N ILE A 337 -9.82 24.52 28.12
CA ILE A 337 -9.86 24.90 26.71
C ILE A 337 -10.80 26.08 26.49
N LYS A 338 -10.27 27.10 25.85
CA LYS A 338 -11.02 28.32 25.47
C LYS A 338 -11.41 28.35 24.02
N ALA A 339 -10.53 27.85 23.12
CA ALA A 339 -10.80 27.87 21.69
C ALA A 339 -9.97 26.83 20.93
N LEU A 340 -10.47 26.42 19.77
CA LEU A 340 -9.79 25.69 18.72
C LEU A 340 -9.59 26.65 17.54
N ASN A 341 -8.35 27.10 17.31
CA ASN A 341 -8.02 28.09 16.29
C ASN A 341 -7.26 27.44 15.15
N VAL A 342 -7.85 27.36 13.96
CA VAL A 342 -7.15 26.86 12.77
C VAL A 342 -6.11 27.91 12.33
N LYS A 343 -4.84 27.52 12.27
CA LYS A 343 -3.73 28.44 11.91
C LYS A 343 -3.30 28.28 10.47
N LYS A 344 -3.37 27.04 9.93
CA LYS A 344 -2.92 26.76 8.57
C LYS A 344 -3.72 25.61 7.97
N ARG A 345 -4.08 25.79 6.69
CA ARG A 345 -4.72 24.77 5.87
C ARG A 345 -3.89 24.41 4.64
N GLY A 346 -4.08 23.18 4.15
CA GLY A 346 -3.73 22.78 2.79
C GLY A 346 -4.82 23.18 1.79
N LEU A 347 -4.55 22.92 0.51
CA LEU A 347 -5.44 23.36 -0.59
C LEU A 347 -6.79 22.63 -0.60
N SER A 348 -6.89 21.43 -0.03
CA SER A 348 -8.16 20.72 0.18
C SER A 348 -9.00 21.27 1.35
N GLY A 349 -8.55 22.35 2.02
CA GLY A 349 -9.12 22.81 3.27
C GLY A 349 -8.69 21.99 4.50
N LYS A 350 -7.80 21.02 4.36
CA LYS A 350 -7.24 20.18 5.43
C LYS A 350 -6.50 21.04 6.47
N ILE A 351 -6.78 20.82 7.75
CA ILE A 351 -6.03 21.48 8.82
C ILE A 351 -4.62 20.88 8.89
N MET A 352 -3.62 21.72 8.68
CA MET A 352 -2.20 21.40 8.87
C MET A 352 -1.72 21.78 10.28
N GLU A 353 -2.22 22.92 10.79
CA GLU A 353 -1.87 23.47 12.09
C GLU A 353 -3.13 23.93 12.82
N LEU A 354 -3.30 23.42 14.03
CA LEU A 354 -4.38 23.78 14.95
C LEU A 354 -3.78 24.30 16.26
N GLU A 355 -4.18 25.49 16.69
CA GLU A 355 -3.88 26.01 18.01
C GLU A 355 -5.02 25.66 18.97
N ILE A 356 -4.68 24.98 20.06
CA ILE A 356 -5.60 24.78 21.19
C ILE A 356 -5.25 25.84 22.23
N GLU A 357 -6.16 26.79 22.42
CA GLU A 357 -6.00 27.85 23.41
C GLU A 357 -6.64 27.41 24.73
N THR A 358 -5.88 27.50 25.82
CA THR A 358 -6.35 27.22 27.17
C THR A 358 -6.18 28.44 28.06
N ASP A 359 -6.68 28.40 29.27
CA ASP A 359 -6.46 29.43 30.27
C ASP A 359 -5.00 29.52 30.75
N ASN A 360 -4.21 28.45 30.57
CA ASN A 360 -2.81 28.38 30.99
C ASN A 360 -1.86 28.79 29.87
N GLN A 361 -2.05 28.23 28.66
CA GLN A 361 -1.16 28.44 27.52
C GLN A 361 -1.81 28.01 26.21
N LYS A 362 -1.07 28.14 25.11
CA LYS A 362 -1.45 27.72 23.77
C LYS A 362 -0.63 26.55 23.32
N TYR A 363 -1.28 25.54 22.74
CA TYR A 363 -0.65 24.35 22.18
C TYR A 363 -0.80 24.38 20.66
N LEU A 364 0.32 24.42 19.94
CA LEU A 364 0.31 24.24 18.49
C LEU A 364 0.36 22.75 18.16
N VAL A 365 -0.66 22.26 17.51
CA VAL A 365 -0.81 20.87 17.06
C VAL A 365 -0.64 20.84 15.55
N GLN A 366 0.37 20.13 15.08
CA GLN A 366 0.66 19.98 13.66
C GLN A 366 0.33 18.58 13.17
N LYS A 367 0.12 18.43 11.85
CA LYS A 367 -0.10 17.18 11.15
C LYS A 367 -1.48 16.55 11.34
N GLU A 368 -2.13 16.23 10.21
CA GLU A 368 -3.52 15.79 10.15
C GLU A 368 -3.84 14.62 11.09
N LEU A 369 -2.98 13.58 11.11
CA LEU A 369 -3.23 12.39 11.93
C LEU A 369 -3.14 12.67 13.43
N VAL A 370 -2.27 13.59 13.85
CA VAL A 370 -2.13 14.03 15.25
C VAL A 370 -3.39 14.78 15.66
N ILE A 371 -3.86 15.73 14.83
CA ILE A 371 -5.10 16.47 15.05
C ILE A 371 -6.30 15.53 15.17
N ARG A 372 -6.44 14.58 14.24
CA ARG A 372 -7.53 13.59 14.25
C ARG A 372 -7.55 12.72 15.51
N ARG A 373 -6.37 12.28 15.98
CA ARG A 373 -6.20 11.44 17.17
C ARG A 373 -6.34 12.22 18.46
N LEU A 374 -6.08 13.51 18.41
CA LEU A 374 -6.26 14.40 19.57
C LEU A 374 -7.73 14.69 19.79
N LEU A 375 -8.47 15.06 18.73
CA LEU A 375 -9.89 15.43 18.77
C LEU A 375 -10.79 14.22 18.61
N THR A 376 -10.70 13.24 19.53
CA THR A 376 -11.56 12.06 19.46
C THR A 376 -13.02 12.42 19.79
N ASN A 377 -13.95 11.74 19.13
CA ASN A 377 -15.37 11.80 19.45
C ASN A 377 -15.88 10.41 19.81
N LYS A 378 -16.44 10.26 21.01
CA LYS A 378 -16.86 8.95 21.55
C LYS A 378 -15.75 7.89 21.43
N GLY A 379 -14.52 8.27 21.75
CA GLY A 379 -13.33 7.41 21.72
C GLY A 379 -12.78 7.07 20.33
N LYS A 380 -13.33 7.66 19.27
CA LYS A 380 -12.86 7.46 17.89
C LYS A 380 -12.20 8.72 17.34
N ALA A 381 -11.06 8.57 16.66
CA ALA A 381 -10.41 9.65 15.93
C ALA A 381 -11.34 10.26 14.87
N LEU A 382 -11.13 11.54 14.52
CA LEU A 382 -11.85 12.15 13.41
C LEU A 382 -11.63 11.38 12.10
N PRO A 383 -12.64 11.30 11.22
CA PRO A 383 -12.50 10.61 9.93
C PRO A 383 -11.39 11.20 9.05
N SER A 384 -11.24 12.52 9.06
CA SER A 384 -10.20 13.28 8.35
C SER A 384 -9.88 14.56 9.12
N ALA A 385 -8.87 15.31 8.69
CA ALA A 385 -8.63 16.69 9.15
C ALA A 385 -9.19 17.76 8.18
N ASN A 386 -9.97 17.32 7.19
CA ASN A 386 -10.74 18.22 6.34
C ASN A 386 -12.02 18.62 7.08
N VAL A 387 -11.92 19.65 7.91
CA VAL A 387 -12.98 19.99 8.88
C VAL A 387 -12.98 21.49 9.22
N VAL A 388 -14.16 22.02 9.49
CA VAL A 388 -14.39 23.34 10.08
C VAL A 388 -15.11 23.18 11.41
N PHE A 389 -14.84 24.10 12.35
CA PHE A 389 -15.43 24.11 13.68
C PHE A 389 -16.35 25.30 13.86
N GLU A 390 -17.57 25.06 14.36
CA GLU A 390 -18.42 26.07 14.98
C GLU A 390 -18.27 25.94 16.49
N GLN A 391 -18.06 27.04 17.17
CA GLN A 391 -17.82 27.09 18.60
C GLN A 391 -18.81 28.05 19.27
N GLU A 392 -19.43 27.59 20.36
CA GLU A 392 -20.35 28.40 21.14
C GLU A 392 -19.78 28.65 22.53
N TYR A 393 -20.04 29.87 23.03
CA TYR A 393 -19.53 30.35 24.29
C TYR A 393 -20.67 30.81 25.19
N ASN A 394 -20.51 30.64 26.52
CA ASN A 394 -21.44 31.24 27.49
C ASN A 394 -21.12 32.73 27.70
N GLU A 395 -21.90 33.40 28.53
CA GLU A 395 -21.73 34.82 28.86
C GLU A 395 -20.37 35.15 29.50
N ASP A 396 -19.74 34.18 30.17
CA ASP A 396 -18.40 34.28 30.76
C ASP A 396 -17.26 34.03 29.78
N GLY A 397 -17.56 33.77 28.50
CA GLY A 397 -16.59 33.47 27.45
C GLY A 397 -15.97 32.05 27.54
N GLN A 398 -16.64 31.12 28.22
CA GLN A 398 -16.22 29.72 28.30
C GLN A 398 -16.78 28.95 27.10
N LEU A 399 -15.95 28.09 26.50
CA LEU A 399 -16.35 27.20 25.42
C LEU A 399 -17.33 26.14 25.96
N ILE A 400 -18.58 26.18 25.50
CA ILE A 400 -19.65 25.27 25.95
C ILE A 400 -20.02 24.20 24.93
N TYR A 401 -19.76 24.46 23.64
CA TYR A 401 -20.11 23.54 22.57
C TYR A 401 -19.22 23.71 21.36
N VAL A 402 -18.89 22.59 20.73
CA VAL A 402 -18.14 22.54 19.45
C VAL A 402 -18.89 21.63 18.49
N LYS A 403 -19.18 22.14 17.31
CA LYS A 403 -19.68 21.36 16.18
C LYS A 403 -18.67 21.35 15.04
N ALA A 404 -18.37 20.17 14.52
CA ALA A 404 -17.46 19.97 13.42
C ALA A 404 -18.20 19.50 12.17
N TYR A 405 -17.94 20.13 11.04
CA TYR A 405 -18.40 19.74 9.71
C TYR A 405 -17.19 19.34 8.89
N GLY A 406 -17.14 18.10 8.44
CA GLY A 406 -15.98 17.61 7.70
C GLY A 406 -16.31 16.76 6.51
N GLY A 407 -15.30 16.47 5.71
CA GLY A 407 -15.37 15.60 4.54
C GLY A 407 -14.15 14.70 4.42
N GLY A 408 -14.37 13.50 3.85
CA GLY A 408 -13.32 12.52 3.63
C GLY A 408 -13.11 11.52 4.78
N TYR A 409 -12.42 10.42 4.45
CA TYR A 409 -11.98 9.39 5.39
C TYR A 409 -10.58 8.91 5.02
N GLY A 410 -9.60 9.18 5.89
CA GLY A 410 -8.19 8.93 5.68
C GLY A 410 -7.40 10.22 5.45
N HIS A 411 -6.21 10.07 4.87
CA HIS A 411 -5.29 11.19 4.65
C HIS A 411 -5.63 12.04 3.42
N GLY A 412 -6.46 11.54 2.48
CA GLY A 412 -6.92 12.30 1.31
C GLY A 412 -5.84 12.64 0.27
N VAL A 413 -4.67 11.99 0.31
CA VAL A 413 -3.58 12.19 -0.67
C VAL A 413 -3.62 11.10 -1.72
N GLY A 414 -3.49 11.47 -2.99
CA GLY A 414 -3.50 10.55 -4.11
C GLY A 414 -4.88 9.94 -4.38
N LEU A 415 -4.99 8.65 -4.66
CA LEU A 415 -6.21 8.00 -5.15
C LEU A 415 -7.31 7.96 -4.08
N SER A 416 -8.48 8.54 -4.40
CA SER A 416 -9.73 8.35 -3.67
C SER A 416 -10.41 7.07 -4.13
N GLN A 417 -10.56 6.07 -3.25
CA GLN A 417 -11.15 4.77 -3.61
C GLN A 417 -12.60 4.88 -4.08
N TYR A 418 -13.42 5.70 -3.40
CA TYR A 418 -14.78 5.97 -3.82
C TYR A 418 -14.85 6.75 -5.13
N GLY A 419 -13.96 7.73 -5.33
CA GLY A 419 -13.86 8.47 -6.59
C GLY A 419 -13.46 7.57 -7.75
N ALA A 420 -12.45 6.71 -7.56
CA ALA A 420 -12.05 5.71 -8.55
C ALA A 420 -13.21 4.74 -8.89
N GLY A 421 -13.98 4.34 -7.87
CA GLY A 421 -15.18 3.51 -8.06
C GLY A 421 -16.21 4.18 -8.96
N TYR A 422 -16.54 5.44 -8.70
CA TYR A 422 -17.47 6.22 -9.54
C TYR A 422 -16.94 6.40 -10.97
N MET A 423 -15.67 6.76 -11.11
CA MET A 423 -15.04 6.91 -12.42
C MET A 423 -15.11 5.62 -13.24
N GLY A 424 -14.82 4.47 -12.63
CA GLY A 424 -14.84 3.18 -13.33
C GLY A 424 -16.25 2.68 -13.63
N THR A 425 -17.22 2.86 -12.72
CA THR A 425 -18.58 2.31 -12.88
C THR A 425 -19.52 3.24 -13.61
N GLU A 426 -19.53 4.54 -13.28
CA GLU A 426 -20.49 5.49 -13.86
C GLU A 426 -19.93 6.17 -15.12
N LEU A 427 -18.68 6.64 -15.06
CA LEU A 427 -18.04 7.34 -16.19
C LEU A 427 -17.39 6.39 -17.19
N LYS A 428 -17.31 5.07 -16.88
CA LYS A 428 -16.66 4.05 -17.70
C LYS A 428 -15.19 4.37 -18.05
N MET A 429 -14.53 5.11 -17.17
CA MET A 429 -13.14 5.46 -17.36
C MET A 429 -12.23 4.22 -17.18
N PRO A 430 -11.26 3.99 -18.08
CA PRO A 430 -10.28 2.94 -17.91
C PRO A 430 -9.28 3.31 -16.79
N PHE A 431 -8.65 2.29 -16.21
CA PHE A 431 -7.80 2.41 -15.02
C PHE A 431 -6.62 3.38 -15.19
N ASP A 432 -6.07 3.51 -16.40
CA ASP A 432 -4.98 4.43 -16.71
C ASP A 432 -5.42 5.90 -16.59
N LYS A 433 -6.64 6.24 -17.02
CA LYS A 433 -7.22 7.57 -16.85
C LYS A 433 -7.56 7.85 -15.38
N ILE A 434 -8.05 6.85 -14.64
CA ILE A 434 -8.28 6.95 -13.19
C ILE A 434 -6.97 7.26 -12.46
N LEU A 435 -5.89 6.53 -12.76
CA LEU A 435 -4.58 6.77 -12.16
C LEU A 435 -4.01 8.15 -12.52
N LYS A 436 -4.09 8.57 -13.79
CA LYS A 436 -3.61 9.90 -14.25
C LYS A 436 -4.44 11.05 -13.68
N HIS A 437 -5.69 10.82 -13.26
CA HIS A 437 -6.48 11.81 -12.53
C HIS A 437 -5.90 12.07 -11.14
N TYR A 438 -5.56 11.02 -10.38
CA TYR A 438 -5.08 11.16 -9.00
C TYR A 438 -3.56 11.36 -8.86
N TYR A 439 -2.79 10.90 -9.83
CA TYR A 439 -1.33 11.04 -9.84
C TYR A 439 -0.89 11.84 -11.06
N SER A 440 -0.26 12.99 -10.81
CA SER A 440 0.08 13.94 -11.89
C SER A 440 1.33 13.52 -12.63
N ASN A 441 1.32 13.69 -13.96
CA ASN A 441 2.50 13.52 -14.82
C ASN A 441 3.18 12.14 -14.70
N ILE A 442 2.38 11.10 -14.49
CA ILE A 442 2.87 9.72 -14.44
C ILE A 442 2.80 9.05 -15.81
N VAL A 443 3.69 8.08 -15.99
CA VAL A 443 3.59 7.07 -17.05
C VAL A 443 3.28 5.71 -16.44
N LEU A 444 2.51 4.87 -17.15
CA LEU A 444 2.27 3.48 -16.77
C LEU A 444 3.24 2.60 -17.55
N ALA A 445 4.05 1.86 -16.82
CA ALA A 445 5.15 1.10 -17.40
C ALA A 445 5.45 -0.14 -16.56
N THR A 446 6.38 -0.97 -17.05
CA THR A 446 7.02 -1.98 -16.21
C THR A 446 8.02 -1.32 -15.24
N GLU A 447 8.38 -2.01 -14.15
CA GLU A 447 9.44 -1.53 -13.24
C GLU A 447 10.73 -1.30 -14.02
N PRO A 448 11.43 -0.16 -13.83
CA PRO A 448 12.70 0.09 -14.52
C PRO A 448 13.77 -0.94 -14.15
N ILE A 449 14.47 -1.43 -15.14
CA ILE A 449 15.54 -2.42 -14.99
C ILE A 449 16.89 -1.84 -15.42
N ILE A 450 17.96 -2.42 -14.91
CA ILE A 450 19.33 -2.12 -15.32
C ILE A 450 19.96 -3.43 -15.80
N LEU A 451 20.49 -3.41 -17.03
CA LEU A 451 21.38 -4.46 -17.51
C LEU A 451 22.81 -3.98 -17.40
N SER A 452 23.69 -4.78 -16.81
CA SER A 452 25.10 -4.47 -16.62
C SER A 452 25.96 -5.74 -16.62
N SER A 453 27.28 -5.57 -16.51
CA SER A 453 28.23 -6.69 -16.39
C SER A 453 28.18 -7.39 -15.01
N GLN A 454 27.42 -6.88 -14.04
CA GLN A 454 27.22 -7.56 -12.76
C GLN A 454 26.41 -8.83 -12.97
N GLU A 455 26.77 -9.91 -12.30
CA GLU A 455 26.22 -11.25 -12.52
C GLU A 455 24.68 -11.29 -12.41
N ASP A 456 24.12 -10.60 -11.42
CA ASP A 456 22.69 -10.50 -11.17
C ASP A 456 21.95 -9.56 -12.13
N GLN A 457 22.69 -8.78 -12.97
CA GLN A 457 22.16 -7.82 -13.93
C GLN A 457 22.47 -8.19 -15.40
N GLN A 458 23.05 -9.35 -15.66
CA GLN A 458 23.35 -9.80 -17.03
C GLN A 458 22.11 -10.23 -17.80
N THR A 459 21.10 -10.72 -17.10
CA THR A 459 19.81 -11.05 -17.70
C THR A 459 18.68 -10.62 -16.79
N THR A 460 17.58 -10.18 -17.37
CA THR A 460 16.37 -9.89 -16.62
C THR A 460 15.14 -10.27 -17.43
N THR A 461 14.08 -10.67 -16.75
CA THR A 461 12.80 -11.01 -17.35
C THR A 461 11.73 -10.08 -16.81
N GLN A 462 10.95 -9.51 -17.70
CA GLN A 462 9.75 -8.75 -17.36
C GLN A 462 8.52 -9.45 -17.90
N THR A 463 7.55 -9.69 -17.03
CA THR A 463 6.22 -10.20 -17.40
C THR A 463 5.21 -9.11 -17.10
N PHE A 464 4.41 -8.75 -18.09
CA PHE A 464 3.41 -7.70 -17.97
C PHE A 464 2.20 -7.96 -18.85
N TYR A 465 1.08 -7.33 -18.48
CA TYR A 465 -0.17 -7.44 -19.23
C TYR A 465 -0.41 -6.17 -20.05
N THR A 466 -0.77 -6.32 -21.34
CA THR A 466 -1.26 -5.20 -22.15
C THR A 466 -2.58 -5.55 -22.82
N LYS A 467 -3.57 -4.67 -22.69
CA LYS A 467 -4.90 -4.82 -23.31
C LYS A 467 -4.82 -4.62 -24.82
N THR A 468 -3.95 -3.73 -25.27
CA THR A 468 -3.87 -3.29 -26.69
C THR A 468 -2.80 -4.03 -27.49
N GLY A 469 -1.91 -4.76 -26.84
CA GLY A 469 -0.69 -5.29 -27.48
C GLY A 469 0.29 -4.20 -27.89
N LYS A 470 0.17 -2.98 -27.35
CA LYS A 470 1.02 -1.83 -27.73
C LYS A 470 1.87 -1.38 -26.54
N ALA A 471 3.17 -1.25 -26.78
CA ALA A 471 4.10 -0.71 -25.80
C ALA A 471 5.36 -0.16 -26.47
N ILE A 472 6.03 0.74 -25.76
CA ILE A 472 7.28 1.37 -26.17
C ILE A 472 8.37 0.97 -25.17
N LEU A 473 9.49 0.45 -25.66
CA LEU A 473 10.70 0.29 -24.84
C LEU A 473 11.41 1.65 -24.77
N VAL A 474 11.47 2.20 -23.56
CA VAL A 474 12.19 3.45 -23.27
C VAL A 474 13.55 3.12 -22.67
N VAL A 475 14.62 3.66 -23.26
CA VAL A 475 16.02 3.30 -22.95
C VAL A 475 16.85 4.54 -22.66
N ASP A 476 17.55 4.55 -21.50
CA ASP A 476 18.68 5.46 -21.25
C ASP A 476 19.97 4.77 -21.67
N ASN A 477 20.41 5.07 -22.88
CA ASN A 477 21.59 4.51 -23.53
C ASN A 477 22.85 5.38 -23.31
N LYS A 478 23.16 5.70 -22.06
CA LYS A 478 24.28 6.56 -21.66
C LYS A 478 25.63 6.11 -22.30
N TYR A 479 25.82 4.81 -22.45
CA TYR A 479 27.10 4.24 -22.93
C TYR A 479 27.12 3.93 -24.43
N LYS A 480 26.09 4.38 -25.17
CA LYS A 480 26.03 4.25 -26.65
C LYS A 480 26.11 2.80 -27.14
N THR A 481 25.50 1.89 -26.43
CA THR A 481 25.31 0.49 -26.85
C THR A 481 24.60 0.46 -28.20
N LYS A 482 25.01 -0.43 -29.09
CA LYS A 482 24.43 -0.52 -30.43
C LYS A 482 23.12 -1.27 -30.45
N SER A 483 23.04 -2.35 -29.70
CA SER A 483 21.89 -3.23 -29.66
C SER A 483 21.94 -4.13 -28.41
N ILE A 484 20.80 -4.71 -28.06
CA ILE A 484 20.68 -5.79 -27.07
C ILE A 484 19.97 -6.98 -27.70
N ASN A 485 20.24 -8.17 -27.19
CA ASN A 485 19.44 -9.35 -27.48
C ASN A 485 18.24 -9.40 -26.53
N ALA A 486 17.09 -9.79 -27.05
CA ALA A 486 15.88 -10.01 -26.26
C ALA A 486 15.17 -11.27 -26.77
N ASN A 487 14.50 -11.97 -25.87
CA ASN A 487 13.53 -13.00 -26.21
C ASN A 487 12.13 -12.47 -25.85
N ILE A 488 11.30 -12.23 -26.88
CA ILE A 488 9.94 -11.69 -26.73
C ILE A 488 8.95 -12.81 -27.01
N ASN A 489 8.21 -13.24 -26.01
CA ASN A 489 7.20 -14.32 -26.14
C ASN A 489 7.77 -15.59 -26.83
N ASN A 490 8.98 -16.00 -26.46
CA ASN A 490 9.76 -17.13 -27.03
C ASN A 490 10.32 -16.88 -28.45
N ILE A 491 10.37 -15.66 -28.91
CA ILE A 491 10.97 -15.27 -30.21
C ILE A 491 12.21 -14.42 -29.94
N ASP A 492 13.38 -14.88 -30.42
CA ASP A 492 14.63 -14.13 -30.28
C ASP A 492 14.66 -12.93 -31.23
N LYS A 493 15.06 -11.80 -30.70
CA LYS A 493 15.14 -10.50 -31.39
C LYS A 493 16.43 -9.78 -31.05
N ILE A 494 16.88 -8.95 -31.97
CA ILE A 494 17.92 -7.95 -31.73
C ILE A 494 17.22 -6.59 -31.74
N ILE A 495 17.33 -5.85 -30.63
CA ILE A 495 16.80 -4.50 -30.50
C ILE A 495 17.95 -3.53 -30.74
N GLU A 496 17.87 -2.76 -31.82
CA GLU A 496 18.88 -1.78 -32.21
C GLU A 496 18.59 -0.41 -31.61
N PHE A 497 19.62 0.34 -31.22
CA PHE A 497 19.55 1.67 -30.64
C PHE A 497 20.21 2.71 -31.54
N ASP A 498 19.64 3.90 -31.58
CA ASP A 498 20.30 5.06 -32.14
C ASP A 498 21.42 5.53 -31.20
N LYS A 499 22.68 5.44 -31.66
CA LYS A 499 23.84 5.86 -30.89
C LYS A 499 24.00 7.37 -30.80
N SER A 500 23.33 8.13 -31.65
CA SER A 500 23.37 9.59 -31.66
C SER A 500 22.50 10.15 -30.56
N ASP A 501 21.46 9.40 -30.10
CA ASP A 501 20.60 9.76 -29.02
C ASP A 501 20.89 8.93 -27.75
N ARG A 502 20.86 9.58 -26.60
CA ARG A 502 20.94 8.94 -25.31
C ARG A 502 19.63 8.26 -24.93
N TYR A 503 18.50 8.88 -25.25
CA TYR A 503 17.17 8.39 -24.91
C TYR A 503 16.50 7.80 -26.15
N ASN A 504 16.41 6.49 -26.21
CA ASN A 504 15.78 5.79 -27.31
C ASN A 504 14.36 5.35 -26.93
N GLN A 505 13.46 5.41 -27.91
CA GLN A 505 12.09 4.88 -27.82
C GLN A 505 11.87 3.91 -28.97
N ILE A 506 11.59 2.65 -28.66
CA ILE A 506 11.44 1.58 -29.63
C ILE A 506 10.03 1.00 -29.51
N ASP A 507 9.26 1.05 -30.60
CA ASP A 507 7.92 0.47 -30.67
C ASP A 507 8.03 -1.06 -30.69
N LEU A 508 7.49 -1.71 -29.64
CA LEU A 508 7.43 -3.17 -29.52
C LEU A 508 6.09 -3.76 -29.97
N SER A 509 5.14 -2.93 -30.44
CA SER A 509 3.75 -3.34 -30.69
C SER A 509 3.61 -4.48 -31.71
N SER A 510 4.56 -4.61 -32.65
CA SER A 510 4.56 -5.72 -33.62
C SER A 510 4.92 -7.08 -33.02
N ASP A 511 5.55 -7.09 -31.86
CA ASP A 511 6.08 -8.28 -31.19
C ASP A 511 5.26 -8.71 -29.98
N LEU A 512 4.30 -7.87 -29.58
CA LEU A 512 3.44 -8.09 -28.43
C LEU A 512 2.06 -8.58 -28.85
N LYS A 513 1.40 -9.28 -27.92
CA LYS A 513 0.01 -9.74 -28.05
C LYS A 513 -0.87 -9.05 -26.99
N CYS A 514 -2.18 -8.98 -27.25
CA CYS A 514 -3.14 -8.66 -26.21
C CYS A 514 -3.08 -9.74 -25.12
N GLY A 515 -2.99 -9.34 -23.86
CA GLY A 515 -2.81 -10.25 -22.74
C GLY A 515 -1.42 -10.18 -22.11
N GLU A 516 -1.00 -11.28 -21.51
CA GLU A 516 0.29 -11.41 -20.86
C GLU A 516 1.41 -11.55 -21.89
N ASN A 517 2.48 -10.80 -21.69
CA ASN A 517 3.71 -10.84 -22.46
C ASN A 517 4.91 -11.03 -21.54
N THR A 518 5.90 -11.76 -22.01
CA THR A 518 7.17 -11.96 -21.33
C THR A 518 8.31 -11.56 -22.23
N ILE A 519 9.20 -10.69 -21.72
CA ILE A 519 10.42 -10.29 -22.42
C ILE A 519 11.61 -10.59 -21.51
N LYS A 520 12.54 -11.39 -22.01
CA LYS A 520 13.83 -11.63 -21.39
C LYS A 520 14.88 -10.82 -22.14
N PHE A 521 15.55 -9.93 -21.44
CA PHE A 521 16.64 -9.10 -21.98
C PHE A 521 17.98 -9.68 -21.55
N TYR A 522 18.98 -9.54 -22.44
CA TYR A 522 20.34 -10.02 -22.23
C TYR A 522 21.33 -8.86 -22.36
N TYR A 523 22.24 -8.75 -21.41
CA TYR A 523 23.28 -7.74 -21.41
C TYR A 523 24.22 -7.93 -22.62
N PRO A 524 24.48 -6.88 -23.41
CA PRO A 524 25.47 -6.95 -24.48
C PRO A 524 26.88 -6.88 -23.88
N GLU A 525 27.76 -7.79 -24.23
CA GLU A 525 29.12 -7.98 -23.68
C GLU A 525 30.09 -6.76 -23.78
N LYS A 526 29.62 -5.52 -23.66
CA LYS A 526 30.46 -4.31 -23.72
C LYS A 526 30.15 -3.36 -22.55
N ASP A 527 31.20 -2.74 -22.08
CA ASP A 527 31.26 -1.82 -20.94
C ASP A 527 30.12 -0.77 -20.88
N GLY A 528 29.29 -0.85 -19.87
CA GLY A 528 28.30 0.16 -19.51
C GLY A 528 26.90 -0.38 -19.33
N GLY A 529 26.24 0.00 -18.21
CA GLY A 529 24.87 -0.40 -17.92
C GLY A 529 23.84 0.33 -18.82
N ILE A 530 22.75 -0.37 -19.15
CA ILE A 530 21.58 0.20 -19.83
C ILE A 530 20.43 0.21 -18.85
N ARG A 531 19.75 1.35 -18.70
CA ARG A 531 18.52 1.45 -17.94
C ARG A 531 17.34 1.52 -18.89
N MET A 532 16.28 0.74 -18.62
CA MET A 532 15.12 0.69 -19.49
C MET A 532 13.85 0.34 -18.74
N TYR A 533 12.70 0.68 -19.34
CA TYR A 533 11.37 0.21 -18.94
C TYR A 533 10.47 0.08 -20.19
N ILE A 534 9.37 -0.65 -20.06
CA ILE A 534 8.38 -0.80 -21.11
C ILE A 534 7.17 0.06 -20.75
N GLU A 535 6.93 1.13 -21.51
CA GLU A 535 5.78 2.02 -21.34
C GLU A 535 4.56 1.46 -22.09
N LEU A 536 3.41 1.43 -21.41
CA LEU A 536 2.15 1.02 -22.03
C LEU A 536 1.53 2.17 -22.82
N VAL A 537 1.14 1.91 -24.06
CA VAL A 537 0.41 2.87 -24.90
C VAL A 537 -1.10 2.62 -24.76
N GLY A 538 -1.84 3.61 -24.26
CA GLY A 538 -3.29 3.61 -24.15
C GLY A 538 -4.00 3.62 -25.51
N GLU A 539 -5.30 3.34 -25.54
CA GLU A 539 -6.10 3.35 -26.78
C GLU A 539 -6.15 4.74 -27.43
N ASP A 540 -6.10 5.82 -26.62
CA ASP A 540 -6.32 7.22 -27.06
C ASP A 540 -5.04 8.04 -27.28
N ASP A 541 -3.86 7.54 -26.92
CA ASP A 541 -2.62 8.33 -26.94
C ASP A 541 -2.06 8.64 -28.35
N ARG A 542 -2.71 8.16 -29.42
CA ARG A 542 -2.27 8.39 -30.84
C ARG A 542 -2.92 9.59 -31.55
N SER A 543 -3.85 10.33 -30.94
CA SER A 543 -4.53 11.44 -31.62
C SER A 543 -3.75 12.77 -31.63
N ASN A 544 -2.65 12.88 -30.87
CA ASN A 544 -1.90 14.14 -30.71
C ASN A 544 -0.56 14.24 -31.43
N ASP A 545 -0.10 13.20 -32.17
CA ASP A 545 1.16 13.26 -32.92
C ASP A 545 1.01 13.72 -34.40
N LYS A 546 -0.09 14.40 -34.70
CA LYS A 546 -0.25 15.11 -35.99
C LYS A 546 -0.68 16.55 -35.75
N ASN A 547 0.27 17.40 -35.28
CA ASN A 547 0.32 18.82 -35.62
C ASN A 547 1.71 19.37 -35.33
#